data_8aaf38e7d653433998da04a41defc78e
#
_entry.id   8aaf38e7d653433998da04a41defc78e
#
_cell.length_a   1.000
_cell.length_b   1.000
_cell.length_c   1.000
_cell.angle_alpha   90.00
_cell.angle_beta   90.00
_cell.angle_gamma   90.00
#
_symmetry.space_group_name_H-M   'P 1'
#
loop_
_entity.id
_entity.type
_entity.pdbx_description
1 polymer ?
#
loop_
_entity_poly.entity_id
_entity_poly.type
_entity_poly.pdbx_seq_one_letter_code
_entity_poly.pdbx_strand_id
1 'polypeptide(L)'
;MPQTKPIVSIENVVASATVDQRMDLNEITKKFPETEYHPEQFPGLVYRLKSPKTATLIFSSGKMVCTGSKSADMAVRAVNLVVQQLRKGKVKVKKDPVVTIQNMVASGNLGGKIHLESAARIMPRSMYEPEQFPGLIHRMLDPKTVLLLFASGKLVCTGAKKEEDVYRAVHNLHTTLEEKKLMIYD
;
A
#
# COMPACT_ATOMS: atom_id res chain seq x y z
N MET A 1 -5.33 -1.87 -31.37
CA MET A 1 -4.89 -2.88 -30.38
C MET A 1 -3.65 -2.39 -29.63
N PRO A 2 -3.56 -2.59 -28.31
CA PRO A 2 -2.36 -2.23 -27.58
C PRO A 2 -1.17 -3.08 -28.01
N GLN A 3 0.00 -2.47 -28.10
CA GLN A 3 1.21 -3.17 -28.54
C GLN A 3 1.87 -3.93 -27.39
N THR A 4 1.54 -3.58 -26.14
CA THR A 4 2.11 -4.22 -24.97
C THR A 4 1.03 -4.55 -23.98
N LYS A 5 1.39 -5.42 -23.03
CA LYS A 5 0.51 -5.78 -21.90
C LYS A 5 1.20 -5.34 -20.62
N PRO A 6 0.55 -4.51 -19.79
CA PRO A 6 1.15 -4.08 -18.53
C PRO A 6 1.42 -5.25 -17.59
N ILE A 7 2.53 -5.14 -16.86
CA ILE A 7 2.88 -6.06 -15.77
C ILE A 7 2.71 -5.28 -14.48
N VAL A 8 2.00 -5.86 -13.50
CA VAL A 8 1.67 -5.20 -12.24
C VAL A 8 1.94 -6.15 -11.08
N SER A 9 2.53 -5.63 -10.02
CA SER A 9 2.82 -6.38 -8.81
C SER A 9 2.42 -5.56 -7.59
N ILE A 10 1.61 -6.15 -6.71
CA ILE A 10 1.25 -5.51 -5.43
C ILE A 10 2.47 -5.59 -4.52
N GLU A 11 2.96 -4.44 -4.08
CA GLU A 11 4.17 -4.35 -3.26
C GLU A 11 3.89 -4.21 -1.78
N ASN A 12 2.81 -3.52 -1.42
CA ASN A 12 2.46 -3.30 -0.03
C ASN A 12 0.96 -3.10 0.12
N VAL A 13 0.38 -3.76 1.12
CA VAL A 13 -1.01 -3.54 1.53
C VAL A 13 -0.98 -3.02 2.94
N VAL A 14 -1.62 -1.88 3.17
CA VAL A 14 -1.72 -1.26 4.49
C VAL A 14 -3.13 -1.48 5.00
N ALA A 15 -3.23 -2.05 6.19
CA ALA A 15 -4.51 -2.31 6.84
C ALA A 15 -4.55 -1.64 8.21
N SER A 16 -5.70 -1.13 8.59
CA SER A 16 -5.94 -0.70 9.95
C SER A 16 -6.83 -1.71 10.65
N ALA A 17 -6.74 -1.76 11.97
CA ALA A 17 -7.55 -2.65 12.77
C ALA A 17 -7.81 -2.06 14.14
N THR A 18 -8.82 -2.56 14.82
CA THR A 18 -9.07 -2.19 16.21
C THR A 18 -9.58 -3.38 16.98
N VAL A 19 -9.17 -3.48 18.24
CA VAL A 19 -9.70 -4.48 19.17
C VAL A 19 -10.65 -3.85 20.20
N ASP A 20 -10.94 -2.57 20.04
CA ASP A 20 -11.88 -1.80 20.86
C ASP A 20 -11.62 -1.91 22.37
N GLN A 21 -10.38 -1.90 22.77
CA GLN A 21 -9.97 -1.86 24.16
C GLN A 21 -8.61 -1.19 24.30
N ARG A 22 -8.36 -0.65 25.48
CA ARG A 22 -7.03 -0.08 25.75
C ARG A 22 -6.02 -1.21 25.89
N MET A 23 -4.83 -0.95 25.37
CA MET A 23 -3.71 -1.89 25.40
C MET A 23 -2.57 -1.31 26.23
N ASP A 24 -2.02 -2.12 27.12
CA ASP A 24 -0.86 -1.74 27.90
C ASP A 24 0.41 -2.11 27.11
N LEU A 25 0.99 -1.11 26.44
CA LEU A 25 2.16 -1.35 25.57
C LEU A 25 3.39 -1.73 26.37
N ASN A 26 3.52 -1.26 27.60
CA ASN A 26 4.62 -1.65 28.46
C ASN A 26 4.54 -3.13 28.84
N GLU A 27 3.34 -3.62 29.11
CA GLU A 27 3.12 -5.06 29.37
C GLU A 27 3.52 -5.89 28.16
N ILE A 28 3.08 -5.47 26.97
CA ILE A 28 3.37 -6.19 25.74
C ILE A 28 4.88 -6.26 25.50
N THR A 29 5.58 -5.14 25.66
CA THR A 29 7.03 -5.10 25.43
C THR A 29 7.79 -5.98 26.41
N LYS A 30 7.32 -6.11 27.65
CA LYS A 30 7.92 -6.99 28.65
C LYS A 30 7.75 -8.47 28.29
N LYS A 31 6.54 -8.84 27.82
CA LYS A 31 6.23 -10.22 27.45
C LYS A 31 6.80 -10.62 26.09
N PHE A 32 7.02 -9.65 25.20
CA PHE A 32 7.54 -9.84 23.85
C PHE A 32 8.75 -8.93 23.65
N PRO A 33 9.93 -9.32 24.18
CA PRO A 33 11.09 -8.43 24.15
C PRO A 33 11.63 -8.11 22.75
N GLU A 34 11.23 -8.87 21.74
CA GLU A 34 11.59 -8.59 20.35
C GLU A 34 10.80 -7.42 19.75
N THR A 35 9.75 -6.95 20.43
CA THR A 35 8.99 -5.77 19.99
C THR A 35 9.76 -4.49 20.30
N GLU A 36 9.44 -3.45 19.55
CA GLU A 36 10.09 -2.15 19.71
C GLU A 36 9.07 -1.13 20.20
N TYR A 37 9.35 -0.50 21.34
CA TYR A 37 8.48 0.53 21.89
C TYR A 37 9.31 1.67 22.47
N HIS A 38 9.27 2.82 21.80
CA HIS A 38 9.98 4.03 22.16
C HIS A 38 9.01 5.19 22.20
N PRO A 39 8.20 5.32 23.28
CA PRO A 39 7.12 6.31 23.31
C PRO A 39 7.56 7.76 23.16
N GLU A 40 8.81 8.09 23.50
CA GLU A 40 9.36 9.42 23.30
C GLU A 40 9.59 9.79 21.84
N GLN A 41 9.70 8.79 20.96
CA GLN A 41 9.91 8.98 19.52
C GLN A 41 8.65 8.73 18.72
N PHE A 42 7.88 7.71 19.09
CA PHE A 42 6.70 7.29 18.37
C PHE A 42 5.75 6.56 19.32
N PRO A 43 4.44 6.90 19.32
CA PRO A 43 3.50 6.36 20.32
C PRO A 43 3.09 4.92 20.10
N GLY A 44 3.45 4.31 18.98
CA GLY A 44 3.08 2.92 18.67
C GLY A 44 4.17 1.93 19.01
N LEU A 45 3.74 0.73 19.39
CA LEU A 45 4.64 -0.40 19.55
C LEU A 45 4.74 -1.15 18.23
N VAL A 46 5.95 -1.52 17.81
CA VAL A 46 6.17 -2.22 16.55
C VAL A 46 6.29 -3.72 16.83
N TYR A 47 5.34 -4.49 16.28
CA TYR A 47 5.31 -5.94 16.37
C TYR A 47 5.58 -6.53 14.99
N ARG A 48 6.75 -7.18 14.81
CA ARG A 48 7.13 -7.73 13.51
C ARG A 48 6.87 -9.23 13.47
N LEU A 49 6.29 -9.68 12.36
CA LEU A 49 6.15 -11.10 12.05
C LEU A 49 7.16 -11.50 10.99
N LYS A 50 7.60 -12.76 11.04
CA LYS A 50 8.47 -13.34 10.01
C LYS A 50 7.65 -13.98 8.88
N SER A 51 6.50 -14.56 9.21
CA SER A 51 5.63 -15.20 8.23
C SER A 51 4.16 -15.02 8.62
N PRO A 52 3.39 -14.24 7.87
CA PRO A 52 3.83 -13.36 6.78
C PRO A 52 4.73 -12.23 7.27
N LYS A 53 5.70 -11.86 6.44
CA LYS A 53 6.66 -10.81 6.81
C LYS A 53 5.98 -9.45 6.82
N THR A 54 5.61 -8.98 8.00
CA THR A 54 4.84 -7.75 8.20
C THR A 54 5.30 -7.04 9.46
N ALA A 55 4.93 -5.77 9.57
CA ALA A 55 5.08 -5.01 10.80
C ALA A 55 3.70 -4.48 11.19
N THR A 56 3.30 -4.73 12.44
CA THR A 56 2.03 -4.22 12.96
C THR A 56 2.35 -3.20 14.06
N LEU A 57 1.83 -2.00 13.88
CA LEU A 57 1.93 -0.93 14.87
C LEU A 57 0.72 -1.06 15.79
N ILE A 58 0.99 -1.15 17.10
CA ILE A 58 -0.07 -1.27 18.11
C ILE A 58 -0.07 0.00 18.96
N PHE A 59 -1.24 0.60 19.11
CA PHE A 59 -1.41 1.82 19.88
C PHE A 59 -2.19 1.53 21.17
N SER A 60 -1.97 2.36 22.18
CA SER A 60 -2.62 2.18 23.49
C SER A 60 -4.14 2.22 23.40
N SER A 61 -4.69 2.87 22.37
CA SER A 61 -6.12 2.92 22.14
C SER A 61 -6.73 1.57 21.67
N GLY A 62 -5.88 0.62 21.32
CA GLY A 62 -6.32 -0.65 20.72
C GLY A 62 -6.35 -0.62 19.20
N LYS A 63 -6.02 0.53 18.59
CA LYS A 63 -5.89 0.62 17.14
C LYS A 63 -4.57 0.02 16.69
N MET A 64 -4.58 -0.53 15.49
CA MET A 64 -3.41 -1.17 14.89
C MET A 64 -3.29 -0.77 13.43
N VAL A 65 -2.05 -0.73 12.93
CA VAL A 65 -1.78 -0.53 11.51
C VAL A 65 -0.80 -1.62 11.07
N CYS A 66 -1.19 -2.40 10.08
CA CYS A 66 -0.33 -3.46 9.54
C CYS A 66 0.19 -3.06 8.17
N THR A 67 1.49 -3.20 7.95
CA THR A 67 2.14 -2.87 6.69
C THR A 67 3.11 -3.99 6.32
N GLY A 68 3.42 -4.09 5.02
CA GLY A 68 4.38 -5.06 4.49
C GLY A 68 3.76 -6.28 3.83
N SER A 69 2.45 -6.47 3.94
CA SER A 69 1.80 -7.61 3.30
C SER A 69 1.66 -7.37 1.79
N LYS A 70 1.59 -8.47 1.04
CA LYS A 70 1.49 -8.43 -0.43
C LYS A 70 0.06 -8.63 -0.92
N SER A 71 -0.89 -8.90 -0.02
CA SER A 71 -2.30 -9.05 -0.37
C SER A 71 -3.18 -8.67 0.79
N ALA A 72 -4.47 -8.41 0.51
CA ALA A 72 -5.46 -8.12 1.54
C ALA A 72 -5.59 -9.30 2.51
N ASP A 73 -5.64 -10.52 1.98
CA ASP A 73 -5.77 -11.72 2.82
C ASP A 73 -4.58 -11.89 3.75
N MET A 74 -3.37 -11.62 3.28
CA MET A 74 -2.18 -11.69 4.12
C MET A 74 -2.19 -10.62 5.21
N ALA A 75 -2.69 -9.42 4.92
CA ALA A 75 -2.81 -8.36 5.92
C ALA A 75 -3.76 -8.78 7.04
N VAL A 76 -4.92 -9.33 6.68
CA VAL A 76 -5.89 -9.81 7.66
C VAL A 76 -5.30 -10.94 8.51
N ARG A 77 -4.63 -11.90 7.87
CA ARG A 77 -3.97 -13.00 8.59
C ARG A 77 -2.90 -12.50 9.54
N ALA A 78 -2.10 -11.52 9.10
CA ALA A 78 -1.04 -10.97 9.93
C ALA A 78 -1.61 -10.34 11.20
N VAL A 79 -2.64 -9.51 11.09
CA VAL A 79 -3.27 -8.88 12.25
C VAL A 79 -3.85 -9.93 13.20
N ASN A 80 -4.57 -10.91 12.65
CA ASN A 80 -5.14 -11.98 13.48
C ASN A 80 -4.06 -12.80 14.17
N LEU A 81 -2.95 -13.05 13.48
CA LEU A 81 -1.83 -13.80 14.06
C LEU A 81 -1.17 -13.02 15.21
N VAL A 82 -1.00 -11.72 15.06
CA VAL A 82 -0.48 -10.88 16.14
C VAL A 82 -1.36 -10.97 17.36
N VAL A 83 -2.69 -10.85 17.19
CA VAL A 83 -3.63 -10.95 18.29
C VAL A 83 -3.59 -12.33 18.96
N GLN A 84 -3.49 -13.40 18.16
CA GLN A 84 -3.35 -14.76 18.71
C GLN A 84 -2.07 -14.90 19.53
N GLN A 85 -0.96 -14.35 19.05
CA GLN A 85 0.30 -14.41 19.79
C GLN A 85 0.24 -13.61 21.10
N LEU A 86 -0.41 -12.44 21.07
CA LEU A 86 -0.64 -11.67 22.30
C LEU A 86 -1.43 -12.48 23.32
N ARG A 87 -2.48 -13.15 22.88
CA ARG A 87 -3.30 -14.00 23.75
C ARG A 87 -2.48 -15.17 24.33
N LYS A 88 -1.64 -15.79 23.52
CA LYS A 88 -0.76 -16.87 23.98
C LYS A 88 0.24 -16.40 25.03
N GLY A 89 0.68 -15.15 24.92
CA GLY A 89 1.58 -14.53 25.90
C GLY A 89 0.85 -13.97 27.11
N LYS A 90 -0.43 -14.30 27.27
CA LYS A 90 -1.24 -13.87 28.43
C LYS A 90 -1.57 -12.37 28.40
N VAL A 91 -1.52 -11.75 27.24
CA VAL A 91 -2.06 -10.41 27.06
C VAL A 91 -3.56 -10.56 26.74
N LYS A 92 -4.38 -9.94 27.56
CA LYS A 92 -5.83 -10.11 27.45
C LYS A 92 -6.40 -9.27 26.31
N VAL A 93 -6.90 -9.93 25.26
CA VAL A 93 -7.60 -9.31 24.15
C VAL A 93 -8.99 -9.95 24.06
N LYS A 94 -10.03 -9.16 24.37
CA LYS A 94 -11.38 -9.66 24.52
C LYS A 94 -12.08 -9.91 23.18
N LYS A 95 -11.84 -9.05 22.20
CA LYS A 95 -12.50 -9.12 20.90
C LYS A 95 -11.50 -9.45 19.81
N ASP A 96 -11.97 -10.10 18.76
CA ASP A 96 -11.18 -10.26 17.55
C ASP A 96 -11.04 -8.91 16.85
N PRO A 97 -9.93 -8.69 16.16
CA PRO A 97 -9.71 -7.41 15.48
C PRO A 97 -10.66 -7.24 14.30
N VAL A 98 -11.15 -6.01 14.13
CA VAL A 98 -11.90 -5.62 12.94
C VAL A 98 -10.88 -4.96 12.00
N VAL A 99 -10.65 -5.59 10.85
CA VAL A 99 -9.58 -5.19 9.91
C VAL A 99 -10.17 -4.52 8.68
N THR A 100 -9.61 -3.38 8.32
CA THR A 100 -10.02 -2.62 7.13
C THR A 100 -8.78 -2.32 6.28
N ILE A 101 -8.85 -2.63 4.99
CA ILE A 101 -7.76 -2.29 4.07
C ILE A 101 -7.82 -0.79 3.79
N GLN A 102 -6.71 -0.10 3.99
CA GLN A 102 -6.63 1.35 3.82
C GLN A 102 -5.95 1.76 2.52
N ASN A 103 -4.97 0.99 2.06
CA ASN A 103 -4.22 1.35 0.87
C ASN A 103 -3.46 0.15 0.31
N MET A 104 -3.35 0.12 -1.00
CA MET A 104 -2.47 -0.81 -1.71
C MET A 104 -1.50 0.00 -2.55
N VAL A 105 -0.23 -0.38 -2.49
CA VAL A 105 0.82 0.20 -3.33
C VAL A 105 1.30 -0.89 -4.27
N ALA A 106 1.29 -0.58 -5.55
CA ALA A 106 1.72 -1.51 -6.59
C ALA A 106 2.78 -0.87 -7.47
N SER A 107 3.68 -1.68 -7.98
CA SER A 107 4.60 -1.26 -9.03
C SER A 107 4.17 -1.93 -10.33
N GLY A 108 4.56 -1.31 -11.45
CA GLY A 108 4.22 -1.89 -12.74
C GLY A 108 5.14 -1.40 -13.83
N ASN A 109 4.94 -1.99 -15.00
CA ASN A 109 5.66 -1.61 -16.21
C ASN A 109 4.68 -1.71 -17.37
N LEU A 110 4.55 -0.62 -18.12
CA LEU A 110 3.62 -0.57 -19.26
C LEU A 110 4.21 -1.19 -20.53
N GLY A 111 5.51 -1.53 -20.53
CA GLY A 111 6.14 -2.22 -21.65
C GLY A 111 6.64 -1.33 -22.77
N GLY A 112 6.69 -0.03 -22.54
CA GLY A 112 7.23 0.93 -23.51
C GLY A 112 7.52 2.25 -22.83
N LYS A 113 8.30 3.09 -23.50
CA LYS A 113 8.61 4.41 -22.99
C LYS A 113 7.40 5.35 -23.13
N ILE A 114 7.37 6.39 -22.34
CA ILE A 114 6.25 7.33 -22.30
C ILE A 114 6.76 8.74 -22.58
N HIS A 115 6.00 9.47 -23.40
CA HIS A 115 6.27 10.88 -23.65
C HIS A 115 5.59 11.71 -22.55
N LEU A 116 6.32 11.94 -21.43
CA LEU A 116 5.72 12.54 -20.23
C LEU A 116 5.21 13.96 -20.41
N GLU A 117 5.94 14.79 -21.15
CA GLU A 117 5.51 16.18 -21.39
C GLU A 117 4.18 16.22 -22.12
N SER A 118 4.03 15.43 -23.17
CA SER A 118 2.79 15.36 -23.93
C SER A 118 1.66 14.77 -23.10
N ALA A 119 1.96 13.73 -22.32
CA ALA A 119 0.99 13.11 -21.44
C ALA A 119 0.45 14.11 -20.42
N ALA A 120 1.34 14.95 -19.86
CA ALA A 120 0.91 15.95 -18.88
C ALA A 120 0.00 17.00 -19.48
N ARG A 121 0.20 17.35 -20.76
CA ARG A 121 -0.67 18.32 -21.43
C ARG A 121 -2.01 17.75 -21.83
N ILE A 122 -2.03 16.48 -22.21
CA ILE A 122 -3.24 15.84 -22.79
C ILE A 122 -4.13 15.23 -21.71
N MET A 123 -3.56 14.58 -20.72
CA MET A 123 -4.35 13.91 -19.67
C MET A 123 -4.75 14.89 -18.56
N PRO A 124 -6.05 14.95 -18.22
CA PRO A 124 -6.48 15.81 -17.10
C PRO A 124 -5.93 15.29 -15.77
N ARG A 125 -5.84 16.18 -14.80
CA ARG A 125 -5.38 15.87 -13.44
C ARG A 125 -3.98 15.26 -13.41
N SER A 126 -3.13 15.71 -14.32
CA SER A 126 -1.73 15.27 -14.42
C SER A 126 -0.79 16.43 -14.15
N MET A 127 0.30 16.14 -13.44
CA MET A 127 1.31 17.12 -13.09
C MET A 127 2.69 16.54 -13.41
N TYR A 128 3.50 17.28 -14.16
CA TYR A 128 4.86 16.87 -14.45
C TYR A 128 5.81 18.04 -14.26
N GLU A 129 6.63 17.95 -13.22
CA GLU A 129 7.62 18.97 -12.87
C GLU A 129 8.97 18.27 -12.70
N PRO A 130 9.69 18.00 -13.81
CA PRO A 130 10.89 17.17 -13.77
C PRO A 130 12.02 17.73 -12.90
N GLU A 131 12.01 19.03 -12.63
CA GLU A 131 13.01 19.65 -11.75
C GLU A 131 12.80 19.28 -10.28
N GLN A 132 11.56 18.94 -9.90
CA GLN A 132 11.22 18.58 -8.54
C GLN A 132 11.10 17.08 -8.35
N PHE A 133 10.55 16.38 -9.34
CA PHE A 133 10.33 14.95 -9.29
C PHE A 133 10.31 14.40 -10.71
N PRO A 134 11.04 13.30 -10.98
CA PRO A 134 11.17 12.79 -12.35
C PRO A 134 9.95 12.09 -12.91
N GLY A 135 8.92 11.85 -12.10
CA GLY A 135 7.71 11.17 -12.54
C GLY A 135 6.56 12.13 -12.79
N LEU A 136 5.65 11.70 -13.66
CA LEU A 136 4.37 12.38 -13.83
C LEU A 136 3.39 11.85 -12.80
N ILE A 137 2.68 12.75 -12.13
CA ILE A 137 1.67 12.38 -11.13
C ILE A 137 0.30 12.50 -11.81
N HIS A 138 -0.39 11.37 -11.93
CA HIS A 138 -1.73 11.34 -12.51
C HIS A 138 -2.74 10.89 -11.46
N ARG A 139 -3.76 11.73 -11.24
CA ARG A 139 -4.83 11.43 -10.29
C ARG A 139 -6.04 10.92 -11.06
N MET A 140 -6.38 9.66 -10.84
CA MET A 140 -7.51 9.01 -11.51
C MET A 140 -8.74 9.09 -10.61
N LEU A 141 -9.89 9.37 -11.19
CA LEU A 141 -11.13 9.49 -10.42
C LEU A 141 -11.83 8.15 -10.23
N ASP A 142 -11.76 7.26 -11.23
CA ASP A 142 -12.41 5.95 -11.17
C ASP A 142 -11.55 4.90 -11.87
N PRO A 143 -10.94 4.00 -11.12
CA PRO A 143 -10.91 3.97 -9.66
C PRO A 143 -10.11 5.13 -9.07
N LYS A 144 -10.45 5.54 -7.86
CA LYS A 144 -9.78 6.66 -7.20
C LYS A 144 -8.38 6.24 -6.75
N THR A 145 -7.40 6.61 -7.54
CA THR A 145 -6.00 6.22 -7.35
C THR A 145 -5.07 7.35 -7.78
N VAL A 146 -3.82 7.23 -7.36
CA VAL A 146 -2.76 8.12 -7.84
C VAL A 146 -1.69 7.24 -8.49
N LEU A 147 -1.32 7.58 -9.72
CA LEU A 147 -0.30 6.85 -10.46
C LEU A 147 0.90 7.76 -10.68
N LEU A 148 2.06 7.24 -10.33
CA LEU A 148 3.34 7.89 -10.62
C LEU A 148 3.91 7.21 -11.86
N LEU A 149 4.09 7.96 -12.93
CA LEU A 149 4.47 7.42 -14.23
C LEU A 149 5.84 7.95 -14.63
N PHE A 150 6.71 7.05 -15.03
CA PHE A 150 8.08 7.40 -15.41
C PHE A 150 8.30 7.22 -16.90
N ALA A 151 9.26 7.96 -17.43
CA ALA A 151 9.55 7.95 -18.88
C ALA A 151 9.89 6.55 -19.39
N SER A 152 10.46 5.70 -18.53
CA SER A 152 10.80 4.31 -18.89
C SER A 152 9.56 3.41 -19.08
N GLY A 153 8.39 3.86 -18.69
CA GLY A 153 7.17 3.04 -18.67
C GLY A 153 6.90 2.37 -17.35
N LYS A 154 7.82 2.51 -16.39
CA LYS A 154 7.58 2.02 -15.03
C LYS A 154 6.60 2.93 -14.32
N LEU A 155 5.85 2.37 -13.39
CA LEU A 155 4.85 3.12 -12.65
C LEU A 155 4.71 2.62 -11.21
N VAL A 156 4.14 3.49 -10.38
CA VAL A 156 3.69 3.15 -9.03
C VAL A 156 2.23 3.56 -8.93
N CYS A 157 1.39 2.66 -8.44
CA CYS A 157 -0.03 2.93 -8.21
C CYS A 157 -0.30 2.89 -6.72
N THR A 158 -0.98 3.91 -6.19
CA THR A 158 -1.33 3.98 -4.77
C THR A 158 -2.75 4.52 -4.62
N GLY A 159 -3.36 4.26 -3.47
CA GLY A 159 -4.70 4.76 -3.15
C GLY A 159 -5.81 3.74 -3.33
N ALA A 160 -5.54 2.61 -3.97
CA ALA A 160 -6.55 1.57 -4.14
C ALA A 160 -6.76 0.81 -2.82
N LYS A 161 -7.98 0.32 -2.62
CA LYS A 161 -8.33 -0.50 -1.46
C LYS A 161 -8.64 -1.95 -1.84
N LYS A 162 -8.67 -2.25 -3.14
CA LYS A 162 -8.90 -3.59 -3.70
C LYS A 162 -7.88 -3.85 -4.78
N GLU A 163 -7.48 -5.11 -4.92
CA GLU A 163 -6.54 -5.49 -5.98
C GLU A 163 -7.10 -5.20 -7.37
N GLU A 164 -8.38 -5.49 -7.60
CA GLU A 164 -9.01 -5.22 -8.89
C GLU A 164 -8.96 -3.75 -9.27
N ASP A 165 -9.01 -2.83 -8.30
CA ASP A 165 -8.91 -1.40 -8.58
C ASP A 165 -7.50 -1.02 -9.03
N VAL A 166 -6.48 -1.69 -8.49
CA VAL A 166 -5.10 -1.50 -8.94
C VAL A 166 -4.98 -1.88 -10.42
N TYR A 167 -5.49 -3.06 -10.78
CA TYR A 167 -5.40 -3.54 -12.17
C TYR A 167 -6.22 -2.68 -13.11
N ARG A 168 -7.42 -2.25 -12.69
CA ARG A 168 -8.26 -1.34 -13.47
C ARG A 168 -7.57 0.00 -13.71
N ALA A 169 -6.93 0.56 -12.67
CA ALA A 169 -6.23 1.83 -12.80
C ALA A 169 -5.10 1.75 -13.82
N VAL A 170 -4.28 0.70 -13.70
CA VAL A 170 -3.16 0.50 -14.62
C VAL A 170 -3.66 0.24 -16.05
N HIS A 171 -4.69 -0.59 -16.19
CA HIS A 171 -5.28 -0.89 -17.50
C HIS A 171 -5.86 0.38 -18.15
N ASN A 172 -6.61 1.18 -17.38
CA ASN A 172 -7.20 2.42 -17.90
C ASN A 172 -6.12 3.41 -18.31
N LEU A 173 -5.06 3.52 -17.53
CA LEU A 173 -3.93 4.39 -17.88
C LEU A 173 -3.27 3.92 -19.18
N HIS A 174 -2.98 2.62 -19.28
CA HIS A 174 -2.36 2.05 -20.48
C HIS A 174 -3.22 2.29 -21.72
N THR A 175 -4.52 2.05 -21.60
CA THR A 175 -5.46 2.26 -22.71
C THR A 175 -5.45 3.74 -23.16
N THR A 176 -5.49 4.67 -22.21
CA THR A 176 -5.46 6.10 -22.52
C THR A 176 -4.16 6.48 -23.23
N LEU A 177 -3.01 6.00 -22.72
CA LEU A 177 -1.72 6.29 -23.34
C LEU A 177 -1.61 5.74 -24.76
N GLU A 178 -2.13 4.53 -24.98
CA GLU A 178 -2.15 3.94 -26.33
C GLU A 178 -3.06 4.71 -27.27
N GLU A 179 -4.29 5.06 -26.83
CA GLU A 179 -5.24 5.80 -27.65
C GLU A 179 -4.75 7.20 -28.01
N LYS A 180 -4.05 7.85 -27.11
CA LYS A 180 -3.51 9.20 -27.32
C LYS A 180 -2.13 9.17 -27.98
N LYS A 181 -1.64 8.00 -28.33
CA LYS A 181 -0.33 7.79 -28.99
C LYS A 181 0.82 8.39 -28.17
N LEU A 182 0.76 8.20 -26.86
CA LEU A 182 1.78 8.71 -25.93
C LEU A 182 2.83 7.66 -25.57
N MET A 183 2.62 6.41 -25.98
CA MET A 183 3.61 5.34 -25.83
C MET A 183 4.62 5.38 -26.95
N ILE A 184 5.89 5.12 -26.61
CA ILE A 184 6.99 5.07 -27.55
C ILE A 184 7.57 3.65 -27.55
N TYR A 185 7.53 3.00 -28.71
CA TYR A 185 8.07 1.66 -28.89
C TYR A 185 9.30 1.72 -29.80
N ASP A 186 10.28 0.90 -29.48
CA ASP A 186 11.49 0.78 -30.30
C ASP A 186 11.30 -0.24 -31.42
#